data_798e93d7c3a490a60f2e51e0e91c7c54
#
_entry.id   798e93d7c3a490a60f2e51e0e91c7c54
#
_cell.length_a   1.000
_cell.length_b   1.000
_cell.length_c   1.000
_cell.angle_alpha   90.00
_cell.angle_beta   90.00
_cell.angle_gamma   90.00
#
_symmetry.space_group_name_H-M   'P 1'
#
loop_
_entity.id
_entity.type
_entity.pdbx_description
1 polymer ?
#
loop_
_entity_poly.entity_id
_entity_poly.type
_entity_poly.pdbx_seq_one_letter_code
_entity_poly.pdbx_strand_id
1 'polypeptide(L)'
;HYLMYFDTAMAGYWRAMALPYHETFERLQGDLYVRKATLEYLGSARNDDLCDVGLRCQRIGTSSITFVAALFRGDQCLVHGELVYAFADPATQTSRPVPNALRDALDAFERGEAMFTVRTGAWADLASLAAPLRHEVFVQEQRIDASIERDERDADALHAVVRNRLGMVLATGRLLWPEPGAALAEARIGRMAVHKDVRGSGLGVAVLDALSREAATRGCKGLSLQAQASAIEFYRRQGFVPQGGPSVIVGIPHQLMVRPLASGDRP
;
A
#
# COMPACT_ATOMS: atom_id res chain seq x y z
N HIS A 1 -10.38 22.03 -16.32
CA HIS A 1 -10.27 21.59 -14.92
C HIS A 1 -10.73 20.12 -14.74
N TYR A 2 -11.81 19.65 -15.37
CA TYR A 2 -12.35 18.30 -15.17
C TYR A 2 -11.36 17.16 -15.53
N LEU A 3 -10.55 17.32 -16.59
CA LEU A 3 -9.48 16.35 -16.89
C LEU A 3 -8.47 16.19 -15.76
N MET A 4 -8.18 17.25 -14.99
CA MET A 4 -7.30 17.17 -13.82
C MET A 4 -7.90 16.27 -12.73
N TYR A 5 -9.22 16.30 -12.54
CA TYR A 5 -9.86 15.40 -11.57
C TYR A 5 -9.74 13.94 -12.01
N PHE A 6 -9.91 13.67 -13.30
CA PHE A 6 -9.74 12.32 -13.85
C PHE A 6 -8.28 11.85 -13.77
N ASP A 7 -7.33 12.74 -14.04
CA ASP A 7 -5.90 12.44 -13.88
C ASP A 7 -5.51 12.15 -12.42
N THR A 8 -6.06 12.92 -11.48
CA THR A 8 -5.90 12.66 -10.05
C THR A 8 -6.51 11.33 -9.64
N ALA A 9 -7.70 10.99 -10.18
CA ALA A 9 -8.34 9.71 -9.92
C ALA A 9 -7.54 8.54 -10.51
N MET A 10 -6.87 8.74 -11.64
CA MET A 10 -5.96 7.74 -12.24
C MET A 10 -4.82 7.37 -11.28
N ALA A 11 -4.21 8.35 -10.60
CA ALA A 11 -3.21 8.06 -9.57
C ALA A 11 -3.79 7.24 -8.40
N GLY A 12 -5.03 7.53 -8.00
CA GLY A 12 -5.79 6.73 -7.03
C GLY A 12 -6.05 5.29 -7.50
N TYR A 13 -6.38 5.13 -8.78
CA TYR A 13 -6.65 3.84 -9.41
C TYR A 13 -5.40 2.91 -9.35
N TRP A 14 -4.24 3.40 -9.76
CA TRP A 14 -2.99 2.64 -9.68
C TRP A 14 -2.62 2.29 -8.23
N ARG A 15 -2.85 3.21 -7.30
CA ARG A 15 -2.63 2.97 -5.87
C ARG A 15 -3.58 1.88 -5.33
N ALA A 16 -4.86 1.90 -5.73
CA ALA A 16 -5.83 0.87 -5.34
C ALA A 16 -5.47 -0.51 -5.90
N MET A 17 -4.85 -0.57 -7.08
CA MET A 17 -4.29 -1.78 -7.66
C MET A 17 -3.00 -2.26 -6.98
N ALA A 18 -2.49 -1.53 -5.96
CA ALA A 18 -1.17 -1.77 -5.37
C ALA A 18 -0.05 -1.77 -6.43
N LEU A 19 -0.12 -0.86 -7.38
CA LEU A 19 0.87 -0.68 -8.45
C LEU A 19 1.54 0.69 -8.28
N PRO A 20 2.77 0.79 -7.72
CA PRO A 20 3.57 2.00 -7.76
C PRO A 20 3.81 2.37 -9.23
N TYR A 21 3.31 3.52 -9.68
CA TYR A 21 3.24 3.82 -11.11
C TYR A 21 4.61 3.74 -11.78
N HIS A 22 5.56 4.53 -11.30
CA HIS A 22 6.87 4.65 -11.93
C HIS A 22 7.60 3.31 -12.02
N GLU A 23 7.75 2.58 -10.91
CA GLU A 23 8.44 1.29 -10.89
C GLU A 23 7.71 0.21 -11.70
N THR A 24 6.37 0.26 -11.69
CA THR A 24 5.56 -0.67 -12.47
C THR A 24 5.85 -0.51 -13.96
N PHE A 25 5.82 0.71 -14.46
CA PHE A 25 6.00 0.96 -15.89
C PHE A 25 7.47 0.84 -16.32
N GLU A 26 8.42 1.14 -15.45
CA GLU A 26 9.83 0.82 -15.66
C GLU A 26 10.04 -0.70 -15.82
N ARG A 27 9.49 -1.52 -14.92
CA ARG A 27 9.54 -2.99 -15.03
C ARG A 27 8.88 -3.54 -16.28
N LEU A 28 7.79 -2.93 -16.72
CA LEU A 28 7.07 -3.30 -17.94
C LEU A 28 7.76 -2.76 -19.20
N GLN A 29 8.85 -1.97 -19.04
CA GLN A 29 9.60 -1.36 -20.13
C GLN A 29 8.72 -0.55 -21.08
N GLY A 30 7.79 0.22 -20.53
CA GLY A 30 6.87 1.05 -21.30
C GLY A 30 6.15 2.02 -20.38
N ASP A 31 5.35 2.90 -20.95
CA ASP A 31 4.54 3.87 -20.23
C ASP A 31 3.20 4.10 -20.92
N LEU A 32 2.28 4.77 -20.23
CA LEU A 32 0.95 5.10 -20.73
C LEU A 32 0.88 6.56 -21.15
N TYR A 33 0.55 6.79 -22.41
CA TYR A 33 0.39 8.12 -22.97
C TYR A 33 -1.05 8.36 -23.39
N VAL A 34 -1.63 9.47 -22.94
CA VAL A 34 -2.98 9.87 -23.37
C VAL A 34 -3.00 10.06 -24.88
N ARG A 35 -3.82 9.28 -25.55
CA ARG A 35 -4.02 9.35 -27.00
C ARG A 35 -5.26 10.11 -27.38
N LYS A 36 -6.32 9.97 -26.55
CA LYS A 36 -7.60 10.62 -26.76
C LYS A 36 -8.29 10.82 -25.43
N ALA A 37 -8.91 11.96 -25.24
CA ALA A 37 -9.84 12.23 -24.15
C ALA A 37 -11.11 12.81 -24.75
N THR A 38 -12.27 12.21 -24.44
CA THR A 38 -13.58 12.69 -24.84
C THR A 38 -14.38 12.93 -23.57
N LEU A 39 -14.92 14.13 -23.40
CA LEU A 39 -15.75 14.49 -22.25
C LEU A 39 -17.11 14.98 -22.73
N GLU A 40 -18.13 14.60 -21.99
CA GLU A 40 -19.48 15.09 -22.14
C GLU A 40 -19.90 15.79 -20.84
N TYR A 41 -20.34 17.04 -20.97
CA TYR A 41 -20.68 17.90 -19.86
C TYR A 41 -22.20 17.92 -19.68
N LEU A 42 -22.69 17.35 -18.59
CA LEU A 42 -24.10 17.26 -18.25
C LEU A 42 -24.50 18.33 -17.22
N GLY A 43 -23.55 18.85 -16.48
CA GLY A 43 -23.75 19.87 -15.46
C GLY A 43 -22.44 20.52 -15.05
N SER A 44 -22.52 21.54 -14.19
CA SER A 44 -21.36 22.27 -13.68
C SER A 44 -21.19 22.04 -12.18
N ALA A 45 -19.97 21.69 -11.76
CA ALA A 45 -19.57 21.82 -10.38
C ALA A 45 -19.40 23.31 -10.02
N ARG A 46 -19.73 23.64 -8.79
CA ARG A 46 -19.53 24.97 -8.20
C ARG A 46 -18.34 24.95 -7.25
N ASN A 47 -17.88 26.13 -6.85
CA ASN A 47 -16.91 26.24 -5.80
C ASN A 47 -17.46 25.61 -4.51
N ASP A 48 -16.60 24.90 -3.75
CA ASP A 48 -16.94 24.17 -2.53
C ASP A 48 -17.86 22.94 -2.68
N ASP A 49 -18.24 22.55 -3.91
CA ASP A 49 -18.90 21.26 -4.13
C ASP A 49 -17.93 20.11 -3.79
N LEU A 50 -18.40 19.16 -3.00
CA LEU A 50 -17.75 17.86 -2.84
C LEU A 50 -18.15 16.96 -3.99
N CYS A 51 -17.16 16.51 -4.76
CA CYS A 51 -17.37 15.67 -5.93
C CYS A 51 -16.62 14.35 -5.81
N ASP A 52 -17.29 13.28 -6.22
CA ASP A 52 -16.70 11.95 -6.34
C ASP A 52 -16.32 11.66 -7.78
N VAL A 53 -15.17 11.03 -7.99
CA VAL A 53 -14.72 10.58 -9.30
C VAL A 53 -14.77 9.06 -9.38
N GLY A 54 -15.62 8.52 -10.24
CA GLY A 54 -15.62 7.11 -10.63
C GLY A 54 -14.69 6.90 -11.82
N LEU A 55 -13.90 5.83 -11.78
CA LEU A 55 -12.97 5.43 -12.85
C LEU A 55 -12.93 3.91 -12.96
N ARG A 56 -12.99 3.39 -14.20
CA ARG A 56 -12.76 1.96 -14.43
C ARG A 56 -12.11 1.71 -15.79
N CYS A 57 -11.38 0.61 -15.89
CA CYS A 57 -10.87 0.10 -17.16
C CYS A 57 -12.02 -0.57 -17.91
N GLN A 58 -12.40 0.00 -19.06
CA GLN A 58 -13.50 -0.53 -19.88
C GLN A 58 -13.01 -1.56 -20.90
N ARG A 59 -11.84 -1.32 -21.49
CA ARG A 59 -11.31 -2.18 -22.55
C ARG A 59 -9.78 -2.12 -22.63
N ILE A 60 -9.18 -3.27 -22.86
CA ILE A 60 -7.76 -3.40 -23.12
C ILE A 60 -7.58 -3.92 -24.56
N GLY A 61 -7.12 -3.07 -25.47
CA GLY A 61 -6.78 -3.40 -26.86
C GLY A 61 -5.37 -4.00 -26.97
N THR A 62 -4.84 -4.14 -28.17
CA THR A 62 -3.49 -4.66 -28.39
C THR A 62 -2.44 -3.76 -27.75
N SER A 63 -2.48 -2.46 -28.02
CA SER A 63 -1.52 -1.46 -27.53
C SER A 63 -2.19 -0.28 -26.83
N SER A 64 -3.46 -0.39 -26.47
CA SER A 64 -4.21 0.70 -25.83
C SER A 64 -5.07 0.20 -24.69
N ILE A 65 -5.31 1.08 -23.73
CA ILE A 65 -6.22 0.87 -22.61
C ILE A 65 -7.22 2.01 -22.62
N THR A 66 -8.51 1.68 -22.57
CA THR A 66 -9.60 2.63 -22.51
C THR A 66 -10.17 2.63 -21.11
N PHE A 67 -10.16 3.78 -20.46
CA PHE A 67 -10.85 4.02 -19.20
C PHE A 67 -12.10 4.86 -19.43
N VAL A 68 -13.14 4.58 -18.68
CA VAL A 68 -14.29 5.47 -18.53
C VAL A 68 -14.24 6.13 -17.17
N ALA A 69 -14.51 7.42 -17.15
CA ALA A 69 -14.49 8.24 -15.95
C ALA A 69 -15.77 9.06 -15.85
N ALA A 70 -16.24 9.31 -14.64
CA ALA A 70 -17.35 10.20 -14.38
C ALA A 70 -17.16 10.98 -13.11
N LEU A 71 -17.59 12.24 -13.09
CA LEU A 71 -17.61 13.12 -11.93
C LEU A 71 -19.05 13.25 -11.43
N PHE A 72 -19.23 13.02 -10.15
CA PHE A 72 -20.52 13.09 -9.47
C PHE A 72 -20.53 14.14 -8.37
N ARG A 73 -21.68 14.79 -8.18
CA ARG A 73 -22.02 15.53 -6.97
C ARG A 73 -23.22 14.83 -6.33
N GLY A 74 -22.97 14.08 -5.25
CA GLY A 74 -23.94 13.12 -4.76
C GLY A 74 -24.33 12.13 -5.87
N ASP A 75 -25.62 11.98 -6.16
CA ASP A 75 -26.09 11.06 -7.20
C ASP A 75 -26.15 11.69 -8.61
N GLN A 76 -25.82 12.97 -8.74
CA GLN A 76 -25.85 13.68 -10.01
C GLN A 76 -24.53 13.52 -10.77
N CYS A 77 -24.55 12.87 -11.93
CA CYS A 77 -23.44 12.89 -12.87
C CYS A 77 -23.31 14.28 -13.50
N LEU A 78 -22.17 14.92 -13.33
CA LEU A 78 -21.88 16.24 -13.90
C LEU A 78 -21.09 16.16 -15.21
N VAL A 79 -20.14 15.24 -15.28
CA VAL A 79 -19.29 15.01 -16.45
C VAL A 79 -18.98 13.53 -16.54
N HIS A 80 -19.03 12.96 -17.72
CA HIS A 80 -18.44 11.65 -17.97
C HIS A 80 -17.61 11.67 -19.22
N GLY A 81 -16.76 10.64 -19.38
CA GLY A 81 -15.90 10.60 -20.56
C GLY A 81 -15.11 9.31 -20.70
N GLU A 82 -14.42 9.26 -21.81
CA GLU A 82 -13.54 8.18 -22.22
C GLU A 82 -12.10 8.71 -22.34
N LEU A 83 -11.18 8.01 -21.72
CA LEU A 83 -9.75 8.28 -21.77
C LEU A 83 -9.05 7.08 -22.41
N VAL A 84 -8.43 7.29 -23.57
CA VAL A 84 -7.68 6.24 -24.28
C VAL A 84 -6.20 6.49 -24.10
N TYR A 85 -5.52 5.54 -23.49
CA TYR A 85 -4.07 5.53 -23.33
C TYR A 85 -3.44 4.55 -24.30
N ALA A 86 -2.33 4.94 -24.92
CA ALA A 86 -1.44 4.05 -25.65
C ALA A 86 -0.33 3.58 -24.71
N PHE A 87 -0.06 2.28 -24.70
CA PHE A 87 1.15 1.75 -24.10
C PHE A 87 2.28 1.88 -25.12
N ALA A 88 3.38 2.53 -24.76
CA ALA A 88 4.46 2.86 -25.67
C ALA A 88 5.83 2.80 -24.99
N ASP A 89 6.84 2.68 -25.80
CA ASP A 89 8.23 2.82 -25.40
C ASP A 89 8.54 4.30 -25.08
N PRO A 90 9.02 4.65 -23.87
CA PRO A 90 9.27 6.04 -23.48
C PRO A 90 10.38 6.71 -24.33
N ALA A 91 11.38 5.94 -24.80
CA ALA A 91 12.51 6.49 -25.53
C ALA A 91 12.18 6.80 -27.00
N THR A 92 11.39 5.92 -27.63
CA THR A 92 11.08 6.02 -29.07
C THR A 92 9.68 6.55 -29.34
N GLN A 93 8.83 6.64 -28.33
CA GLN A 93 7.41 7.01 -28.43
C GLN A 93 6.63 6.08 -29.38
N THR A 94 7.15 4.88 -29.63
CA THR A 94 6.49 3.88 -30.47
C THR A 94 5.55 3.01 -29.65
N SER A 95 4.36 2.77 -30.19
CA SER A 95 3.34 1.93 -29.56
C SER A 95 3.84 0.48 -29.42
N ARG A 96 3.59 -0.12 -28.25
CA ARG A 96 3.93 -1.51 -27.89
C ARG A 96 2.68 -2.26 -27.44
N PRO A 97 2.63 -3.59 -27.57
CA PRO A 97 1.56 -4.37 -26.99
C PRO A 97 1.48 -4.19 -25.47
N VAL A 98 0.27 -4.02 -24.94
CA VAL A 98 0.04 -4.02 -23.49
C VAL A 98 0.50 -5.36 -22.92
N PRO A 99 1.47 -5.38 -21.96
CA PRO A 99 1.99 -6.62 -21.39
C PRO A 99 0.90 -7.45 -20.73
N ASN A 100 0.97 -8.77 -20.85
CA ASN A 100 -0.02 -9.67 -20.25
C ASN A 100 -0.14 -9.46 -18.73
N ALA A 101 0.99 -9.26 -18.03
CA ALA A 101 0.97 -8.99 -16.59
C ALA A 101 0.13 -7.77 -16.21
N LEU A 102 0.20 -6.68 -17.02
CA LEU A 102 -0.63 -5.50 -16.80
C LEU A 102 -2.10 -5.76 -17.15
N ARG A 103 -2.35 -6.46 -18.26
CA ARG A 103 -3.68 -6.87 -18.69
C ARG A 103 -4.38 -7.70 -17.60
N ASP A 104 -3.70 -8.74 -17.12
CA ASP A 104 -4.23 -9.65 -16.09
C ASP A 104 -4.50 -8.90 -14.77
N ALA A 105 -3.64 -7.94 -14.41
CA ALA A 105 -3.83 -7.12 -13.22
C ALA A 105 -5.06 -6.19 -13.34
N LEU A 106 -5.23 -5.53 -14.49
CA LEU A 106 -6.39 -4.67 -14.76
C LEU A 106 -7.69 -5.48 -14.76
N ASP A 107 -7.72 -6.61 -15.47
CA ASP A 107 -8.89 -7.48 -15.54
C ASP A 107 -9.26 -8.04 -14.15
N ALA A 108 -8.27 -8.41 -13.35
CA ALA A 108 -8.49 -8.87 -11.99
C ALA A 108 -9.06 -7.77 -11.07
N PHE A 109 -8.53 -6.56 -11.19
CA PHE A 109 -9.02 -5.41 -10.43
C PHE A 109 -10.48 -5.10 -10.75
N GLU A 110 -10.84 -5.08 -12.02
CA GLU A 110 -12.22 -4.82 -12.47
C GLU A 110 -13.20 -5.93 -12.06
N ARG A 111 -12.69 -7.15 -11.79
CA ARG A 111 -13.48 -8.24 -11.19
C ARG A 111 -13.56 -8.19 -9.67
N GLY A 112 -12.93 -7.23 -9.02
CA GLY A 112 -12.87 -7.12 -7.56
C GLY A 112 -11.98 -8.17 -6.88
N GLU A 113 -11.02 -8.75 -7.61
CA GLU A 113 -10.08 -9.71 -7.05
C GLU A 113 -9.01 -9.03 -6.20
N ALA A 114 -8.42 -9.78 -5.26
CA ALA A 114 -7.34 -9.28 -4.42
C ALA A 114 -6.13 -8.86 -5.25
N MET A 115 -5.64 -7.64 -5.04
CA MET A 115 -4.51 -7.06 -5.78
C MET A 115 -3.15 -7.36 -5.15
N PHE A 116 -3.14 -7.93 -3.96
CA PHE A 116 -1.93 -8.33 -3.26
C PHE A 116 -2.15 -9.56 -2.41
N THR A 117 -1.06 -10.19 -2.04
CA THR A 117 -1.02 -11.31 -1.10
C THR A 117 -0.11 -10.96 0.07
N VAL A 118 -0.41 -11.53 1.25
CA VAL A 118 0.43 -11.41 2.44
C VAL A 118 1.06 -12.78 2.72
N ARG A 119 2.37 -12.79 2.96
CA ARG A 119 3.11 -13.97 3.41
C ARG A 119 3.78 -13.68 4.73
N THR A 120 3.63 -14.57 5.71
CA THR A 120 4.38 -14.59 6.97
C THR A 120 5.44 -15.68 6.94
N GLY A 121 6.53 -15.49 7.66
CA GLY A 121 7.61 -16.47 7.73
C GLY A 121 8.83 -15.99 8.54
N ALA A 122 9.82 -16.88 8.66
CA ALA A 122 11.08 -16.57 9.30
C ALA A 122 11.92 -15.59 8.44
N TRP A 123 12.87 -14.92 9.07
CA TRP A 123 13.81 -14.03 8.37
C TRP A 123 14.57 -14.75 7.25
N ALA A 124 15.02 -15.98 7.50
CA ALA A 124 15.75 -16.76 6.51
C ALA A 124 14.97 -16.92 5.17
N ASP A 125 13.64 -16.98 5.24
CA ASP A 125 12.78 -17.15 4.07
C ASP A 125 12.35 -15.83 3.41
N LEU A 126 12.34 -14.73 4.16
CA LEU A 126 11.77 -13.45 3.74
C LEU A 126 12.78 -12.31 3.65
N ALA A 127 14.03 -12.50 4.09
CA ALA A 127 15.05 -11.46 4.11
C ALA A 127 15.27 -10.84 2.73
N SER A 128 15.37 -11.65 1.69
CA SER A 128 15.59 -11.18 0.31
C SER A 128 14.42 -10.33 -0.23
N LEU A 129 13.23 -10.49 0.34
CA LEU A 129 12.02 -9.74 0.00
C LEU A 129 11.87 -8.49 0.87
N ALA A 130 12.03 -8.62 2.18
CA ALA A 130 11.77 -7.54 3.12
C ALA A 130 12.92 -6.51 3.19
N ALA A 131 14.18 -6.96 3.11
CA ALA A 131 15.32 -6.09 3.33
C ALA A 131 15.45 -4.94 2.29
N PRO A 132 15.21 -5.13 0.99
CA PRO A 132 15.26 -4.04 0.03
C PRO A 132 14.27 -2.91 0.36
N LEU A 133 13.01 -3.26 0.65
CA LEU A 133 11.98 -2.27 0.99
C LEU A 133 12.28 -1.58 2.32
N ARG A 134 12.78 -2.31 3.33
CA ARG A 134 13.21 -1.74 4.60
C ARG A 134 14.35 -0.73 4.40
N HIS A 135 15.32 -1.06 3.56
CA HIS A 135 16.42 -0.17 3.22
C HIS A 135 15.89 1.10 2.51
N GLU A 136 15.01 0.95 1.53
CA GLU A 136 14.40 2.08 0.83
C GLU A 136 13.68 3.03 1.81
N VAL A 137 12.78 2.47 2.66
CA VAL A 137 11.96 3.30 3.55
C VAL A 137 12.75 3.84 4.74
N PHE A 138 13.55 3.02 5.41
CA PHE A 138 14.23 3.46 6.63
C PHE A 138 15.55 4.19 6.35
N VAL A 139 16.37 3.68 5.41
CA VAL A 139 17.68 4.26 5.14
C VAL A 139 17.60 5.39 4.11
N GLN A 140 16.98 5.15 2.96
CA GLN A 140 16.96 6.15 1.89
C GLN A 140 15.97 7.28 2.15
N GLU A 141 14.74 6.97 2.54
CA GLU A 141 13.69 7.97 2.79
C GLU A 141 13.85 8.63 4.17
N GLN A 142 13.92 7.83 5.25
CA GLN A 142 13.95 8.34 6.64
C GLN A 142 15.35 8.70 7.14
N ARG A 143 16.41 8.38 6.38
CA ARG A 143 17.80 8.68 6.72
C ARG A 143 18.29 8.03 8.01
N ILE A 144 17.72 6.88 8.38
CA ILE A 144 18.20 6.08 9.51
C ILE A 144 19.48 5.36 9.07
N ASP A 145 20.48 5.31 9.95
CA ASP A 145 21.72 4.61 9.67
C ASP A 145 21.48 3.12 9.38
N ALA A 146 22.06 2.62 8.30
CA ALA A 146 21.88 1.24 7.85
C ALA A 146 22.33 0.20 8.90
N SER A 147 23.29 0.56 9.78
CA SER A 147 23.75 -0.31 10.87
C SER A 147 22.69 -0.49 11.97
N ILE A 148 21.77 0.46 12.11
CA ILE A 148 20.67 0.43 13.09
C ILE A 148 19.43 -0.25 12.51
N GLU A 149 19.27 -0.21 11.20
CA GLU A 149 18.10 -0.77 10.52
C GLU A 149 18.00 -2.29 10.70
N ARG A 150 19.14 -3.00 10.60
CA ARG A 150 19.23 -4.45 10.84
C ARG A 150 19.73 -4.70 12.25
N ASP A 151 19.10 -5.65 12.92
CA ASP A 151 19.53 -6.10 14.24
C ASP A 151 19.44 -7.64 14.32
N GLU A 152 20.14 -8.23 15.32
CA GLU A 152 20.18 -9.69 15.53
C GLU A 152 18.81 -10.30 15.81
N ARG A 153 17.85 -9.50 16.26
CA ARG A 153 16.47 -9.93 16.56
C ARG A 153 15.68 -10.29 15.31
N ASP A 154 16.15 -9.94 14.12
CA ASP A 154 15.49 -10.34 12.86
C ASP A 154 15.47 -11.86 12.72
N ALA A 155 16.51 -12.56 13.17
CA ALA A 155 16.63 -14.03 13.05
C ALA A 155 15.54 -14.79 13.81
N ASP A 156 15.17 -14.29 15.00
CA ASP A 156 14.20 -14.94 15.92
C ASP A 156 12.77 -14.38 15.76
N ALA A 157 12.59 -13.42 14.88
CA ALA A 157 11.31 -12.76 14.66
C ALA A 157 10.48 -13.45 13.57
N LEU A 158 9.17 -13.21 13.64
CA LEU A 158 8.29 -13.46 12.52
C LEU A 158 8.22 -12.21 11.64
N HIS A 159 8.28 -12.40 10.35
CA HIS A 159 8.15 -11.33 9.37
C HIS A 159 6.90 -11.48 8.52
N ALA A 160 6.35 -10.36 8.07
CA ALA A 160 5.30 -10.34 7.07
C ALA A 160 5.75 -9.50 5.88
N VAL A 161 5.42 -9.95 4.66
CA VAL A 161 5.61 -9.20 3.43
C VAL A 161 4.33 -9.20 2.62
N VAL A 162 4.04 -8.07 1.98
CA VAL A 162 2.95 -7.91 1.03
C VAL A 162 3.53 -7.81 -0.37
N ARG A 163 3.01 -8.63 -1.29
CA ARG A 163 3.40 -8.62 -2.70
C ARG A 163 2.19 -8.35 -3.58
N ASN A 164 2.33 -7.47 -4.55
CA ASN A 164 1.32 -7.25 -5.56
C ASN A 164 1.30 -8.36 -6.63
N ARG A 165 0.36 -8.27 -7.57
CA ARG A 165 0.22 -9.24 -8.68
C ARG A 165 1.42 -9.30 -9.64
N LEU A 166 2.24 -8.25 -9.68
CA LEU A 166 3.49 -8.22 -10.45
C LEU A 166 4.70 -8.74 -9.64
N GLY A 167 4.47 -9.21 -8.42
CA GLY A 167 5.51 -9.77 -7.56
C GLY A 167 6.36 -8.73 -6.82
N MET A 168 6.02 -7.44 -6.87
CA MET A 168 6.71 -6.38 -6.15
C MET A 168 6.38 -6.44 -4.67
N VAL A 169 7.39 -6.30 -3.81
CA VAL A 169 7.21 -6.21 -2.36
C VAL A 169 6.91 -4.76 -2.00
N LEU A 170 5.75 -4.52 -1.42
CA LEU A 170 5.23 -3.17 -1.19
C LEU A 170 5.01 -2.82 0.28
N ALA A 171 4.94 -3.81 1.15
CA ALA A 171 4.88 -3.60 2.58
C ALA A 171 5.54 -4.75 3.33
N THR A 172 6.06 -4.45 4.51
CA THR A 172 6.66 -5.43 5.42
C THR A 172 6.49 -4.99 6.86
N GLY A 173 6.63 -5.94 7.77
CA GLY A 173 6.64 -5.72 9.21
C GLY A 173 7.30 -6.90 9.94
N ARG A 174 7.64 -6.67 11.20
CA ARG A 174 8.29 -7.65 12.08
C ARG A 174 7.51 -7.80 13.37
N LEU A 175 7.36 -9.03 13.83
CA LEU A 175 6.81 -9.38 15.12
C LEU A 175 7.89 -10.06 15.97
N LEU A 176 8.20 -9.45 17.10
CA LEU A 176 9.08 -10.01 18.12
C LEU A 176 8.22 -10.69 19.19
N TRP A 177 8.64 -11.91 19.56
CA TRP A 177 7.95 -12.68 20.60
C TRP A 177 8.25 -12.13 21.99
N PRO A 178 7.36 -12.36 22.98
CA PRO A 178 7.64 -12.03 24.36
C PRO A 178 8.88 -12.78 24.86
N GLU A 179 9.66 -12.13 25.74
CA GLU A 179 10.77 -12.80 26.42
C GLU A 179 10.22 -13.95 27.29
N PRO A 180 10.92 -15.08 27.37
CA PRO A 180 10.53 -16.18 28.23
C PRO A 180 10.34 -15.72 29.68
N GLY A 181 9.17 -15.98 30.28
CA GLY A 181 8.86 -15.57 31.64
C GLY A 181 8.40 -14.12 31.82
N ALA A 182 8.16 -13.38 30.74
CA ALA A 182 7.58 -12.05 30.82
C ALA A 182 6.18 -12.10 31.45
N ALA A 183 5.92 -11.21 32.43
CA ALA A 183 4.65 -11.14 33.16
C ALA A 183 3.46 -10.83 32.22
N LEU A 184 3.70 -10.12 31.13
CA LEU A 184 2.75 -9.83 30.08
C LEU A 184 3.19 -10.57 28.80
N ALA A 185 2.35 -11.47 28.30
CA ALA A 185 2.58 -12.18 27.05
C ALA A 185 2.30 -11.24 25.85
N GLU A 186 3.01 -10.10 25.78
CA GLU A 186 2.86 -9.11 24.72
C GLU A 186 3.92 -9.32 23.63
N ALA A 187 3.46 -9.49 22.39
CA ALA A 187 4.35 -9.47 21.24
C ALA A 187 4.58 -8.03 20.78
N ARG A 188 5.78 -7.75 20.23
CA ARG A 188 6.14 -6.41 19.81
C ARG A 188 6.23 -6.30 18.29
N ILE A 189 5.43 -5.42 17.70
CA ILE A 189 5.47 -5.10 16.29
C ILE A 189 6.52 -4.00 16.03
N GLY A 190 7.27 -4.15 14.97
CA GLY A 190 8.24 -3.17 14.52
C GLY A 190 8.59 -3.32 13.04
N ARG A 191 9.51 -2.50 12.56
CA ARG A 191 9.97 -2.51 11.16
C ARG A 191 8.83 -2.49 10.14
N MET A 192 7.73 -1.79 10.49
CA MET A 192 6.60 -1.54 9.57
C MET A 192 7.04 -0.57 8.49
N ALA A 193 7.08 -1.03 7.27
CA ALA A 193 7.42 -0.21 6.11
C ALA A 193 6.41 -0.44 4.99
N VAL A 194 6.00 0.64 4.33
CA VAL A 194 5.13 0.62 3.15
C VAL A 194 5.75 1.52 2.09
N HIS A 195 5.87 0.99 0.87
CA HIS A 195 6.35 1.75 -0.29
C HIS A 195 5.56 3.05 -0.44
N LYS A 196 6.25 4.17 -0.60
CA LYS A 196 5.67 5.54 -0.52
C LYS A 196 4.49 5.76 -1.45
N ASP A 197 4.56 5.28 -2.70
CA ASP A 197 3.57 5.56 -3.74
C ASP A 197 2.24 4.80 -3.56
N VAL A 198 2.23 3.76 -2.71
CA VAL A 198 1.03 2.97 -2.39
C VAL A 198 0.58 3.10 -0.94
N ARG A 199 1.09 4.08 -0.20
CA ARG A 199 0.56 4.41 1.14
C ARG A 199 -0.90 4.83 1.03
N GLY A 200 -1.69 4.47 2.04
CA GLY A 200 -3.13 4.73 2.06
C GLY A 200 -3.98 3.68 1.34
N SER A 201 -3.39 2.64 0.70
CA SER A 201 -4.11 1.56 0.02
C SER A 201 -4.39 0.31 0.87
N GLY A 202 -4.22 0.40 2.20
CA GLY A 202 -4.51 -0.72 3.10
C GLY A 202 -3.36 -1.71 3.32
N LEU A 203 -2.22 -1.60 2.63
CA LEU A 203 -1.12 -2.55 2.73
C LEU A 203 -0.51 -2.63 4.15
N GLY A 204 -0.39 -1.48 4.82
CA GLY A 204 0.06 -1.45 6.23
C GLY A 204 -0.91 -2.14 7.17
N VAL A 205 -2.22 -2.03 6.92
CA VAL A 205 -3.25 -2.76 7.67
C VAL A 205 -3.10 -4.26 7.44
N ALA A 206 -2.92 -4.68 6.19
CA ALA A 206 -2.76 -6.09 5.85
C ALA A 206 -1.54 -6.74 6.55
N VAL A 207 -0.40 -6.02 6.63
CA VAL A 207 0.77 -6.47 7.40
C VAL A 207 0.42 -6.58 8.89
N LEU A 208 -0.19 -5.53 9.46
CA LEU A 208 -0.52 -5.47 10.87
C LEU A 208 -1.48 -6.59 11.27
N ASP A 209 -2.50 -6.85 10.45
CA ASP A 209 -3.48 -7.91 10.68
C ASP A 209 -2.83 -9.31 10.60
N ALA A 210 -1.95 -9.53 9.64
CA ALA A 210 -1.24 -10.81 9.52
C ALA A 210 -0.38 -11.07 10.77
N LEU A 211 0.41 -10.09 11.21
CA LEU A 211 1.23 -10.22 12.42
C LEU A 211 0.38 -10.37 13.68
N SER A 212 -0.77 -9.68 13.74
CA SER A 212 -1.71 -9.78 14.87
C SER A 212 -2.33 -11.16 14.98
N ARG A 213 -2.76 -11.75 13.86
CA ARG A 213 -3.29 -13.13 13.81
C ARG A 213 -2.25 -14.14 14.28
N GLU A 214 -1.01 -14.01 13.82
CA GLU A 214 0.08 -14.90 14.25
C GLU A 214 0.35 -14.79 15.76
N ALA A 215 0.36 -13.57 16.30
CA ALA A 215 0.50 -13.36 17.74
C ALA A 215 -0.65 -14.01 18.53
N ALA A 216 -1.91 -13.81 18.08
CA ALA A 216 -3.08 -14.40 18.71
C ALA A 216 -3.06 -15.94 18.65
N THR A 217 -2.69 -16.52 17.51
CA THR A 217 -2.57 -17.98 17.32
C THR A 217 -1.55 -18.59 18.28
N ARG A 218 -0.48 -17.88 18.62
CA ARG A 218 0.55 -18.31 19.59
C ARG A 218 0.21 -17.94 21.03
N GLY A 219 -1.00 -17.42 21.29
CA GLY A 219 -1.51 -17.17 22.63
C GLY A 219 -1.00 -15.88 23.28
N CYS A 220 -0.42 -14.95 22.51
CA CYS A 220 -0.10 -13.62 23.02
C CYS A 220 -1.39 -12.91 23.49
N LYS A 221 -1.29 -12.14 24.58
CA LYS A 221 -2.42 -11.43 25.18
C LYS A 221 -2.53 -9.98 24.71
N GLY A 222 -1.48 -9.46 24.09
CA GLY A 222 -1.43 -8.10 23.62
C GLY A 222 -0.34 -7.88 22.60
N LEU A 223 -0.41 -6.72 21.97
CA LEU A 223 0.57 -6.20 21.05
C LEU A 223 1.07 -4.84 21.53
N SER A 224 2.35 -4.61 21.38
CA SER A 224 2.96 -3.30 21.61
C SER A 224 3.78 -2.87 20.40
N LEU A 225 3.97 -1.56 20.24
CA LEU A 225 4.83 -0.98 19.22
C LEU A 225 5.28 0.43 19.61
N GLN A 226 6.39 0.87 19.02
CA GLN A 226 6.84 2.27 19.07
C GLN A 226 6.40 2.96 17.78
N ALA A 227 5.32 3.73 17.87
CA ALA A 227 4.78 4.48 16.74
C ALA A 227 5.57 5.77 16.52
N GLN A 228 6.09 6.01 15.33
CA GLN A 228 6.54 7.36 14.95
C GLN A 228 5.37 8.34 15.04
N ALA A 229 5.64 9.61 15.40
CA ALA A 229 4.61 10.63 15.59
C ALA A 229 3.64 10.74 14.39
N SER A 230 4.15 10.63 13.17
CA SER A 230 3.36 10.65 11.93
C SER A 230 2.45 9.42 11.73
N ALA A 231 2.70 8.31 12.44
CA ALA A 231 1.95 7.06 12.31
C ALA A 231 0.97 6.80 13.47
N ILE A 232 0.93 7.66 14.49
CA ILE A 232 0.07 7.46 15.67
C ILE A 232 -1.39 7.29 15.27
N GLU A 233 -1.89 8.12 14.37
CA GLU A 233 -3.28 8.08 13.95
C GLU A 233 -3.62 6.81 13.17
N PHE A 234 -2.68 6.30 12.37
CA PHE A 234 -2.82 5.00 11.71
C PHE A 234 -3.03 3.89 12.74
N TYR A 235 -2.19 3.81 13.77
CA TYR A 235 -2.31 2.77 14.81
C TYR A 235 -3.55 2.95 15.70
N ARG A 236 -3.97 4.20 15.97
CA ARG A 236 -5.24 4.45 16.69
C ARG A 236 -6.44 3.86 15.95
N ARG A 237 -6.52 4.03 14.64
CA ARG A 237 -7.57 3.43 13.81
C ARG A 237 -7.55 1.90 13.82
N GLN A 238 -6.40 1.31 14.17
CA GLN A 238 -6.23 -0.14 14.31
C GLN A 238 -6.40 -0.62 15.78
N GLY A 239 -6.96 0.23 16.64
CA GLY A 239 -7.31 -0.11 18.02
C GLY A 239 -6.14 -0.03 19.02
N PHE A 240 -4.99 0.52 18.62
CA PHE A 240 -3.91 0.79 19.55
C PHE A 240 -4.15 2.07 20.34
N VAL A 241 -3.83 2.02 21.64
CA VAL A 241 -3.91 3.17 22.52
C VAL A 241 -2.52 3.59 23.00
N PRO A 242 -2.25 4.90 23.17
CA PRO A 242 -0.99 5.37 23.73
C PRO A 242 -0.80 4.90 25.17
N GLN A 243 0.43 4.52 25.53
CA GLN A 243 0.84 4.20 26.88
C GLN A 243 2.10 4.98 27.27
N GLY A 244 2.08 5.65 28.43
CA GLY A 244 3.18 6.50 28.89
C GLY A 244 3.36 7.78 28.06
N GLY A 245 4.48 8.45 28.30
CA GLY A 245 4.86 9.66 27.58
C GLY A 245 5.58 9.39 26.26
N PRO A 246 5.74 10.44 25.41
CA PRO A 246 6.54 10.34 24.18
C PRO A 246 8.03 10.08 24.49
N SER A 247 8.70 9.42 23.57
CA SER A 247 10.13 9.12 23.61
C SER A 247 10.80 9.52 22.29
N VAL A 248 12.13 9.64 22.30
CA VAL A 248 12.91 9.89 21.08
C VAL A 248 13.77 8.67 20.81
N ILE A 249 13.61 8.06 19.64
CA ILE A 249 14.39 6.90 19.18
C ILE A 249 15.08 7.30 17.88
N VAL A 250 16.41 7.27 17.86
CA VAL A 250 17.23 7.67 16.69
C VAL A 250 16.84 9.06 16.16
N GLY A 251 16.64 10.02 17.09
CA GLY A 251 16.25 11.40 16.74
C GLY A 251 14.80 11.59 16.27
N ILE A 252 14.01 10.53 16.17
CA ILE A 252 12.63 10.58 15.72
C ILE A 252 11.69 10.47 16.93
N PRO A 253 10.70 11.37 17.09
CA PRO A 253 9.69 11.26 18.14
C PRO A 253 8.82 10.00 17.98
N HIS A 254 8.67 9.25 19.07
CA HIS A 254 7.88 8.02 19.13
C HIS A 254 6.93 8.03 20.33
N GLN A 255 5.86 7.25 20.21
CA GLN A 255 4.91 6.96 21.26
C GLN A 255 4.78 5.44 21.41
N LEU A 256 4.96 4.93 22.62
CA LEU A 256 4.58 3.54 22.91
C LEU A 256 3.06 3.42 22.77
N MET A 257 2.63 2.44 22.00
CA MET A 257 1.21 2.13 21.82
C MET A 257 0.97 0.64 22.04
N VAL A 258 -0.16 0.32 22.65
CA VAL A 258 -0.54 -1.05 23.01
C VAL A 258 -1.96 -1.37 22.54
N ARG A 259 -2.20 -2.66 22.26
CA ARG A 259 -3.51 -3.19 21.90
C ARG A 259 -3.69 -4.57 22.54
N PRO A 260 -4.72 -4.80 23.37
CA PRO A 260 -5.09 -6.14 23.81
C PRO A 260 -5.48 -7.00 22.63
N LEU A 261 -5.14 -8.29 22.67
CA LEU A 261 -5.67 -9.28 21.75
C LEU A 261 -6.85 -9.99 22.44
N ALA A 262 -8.04 -9.88 21.86
CA ALA A 262 -9.22 -10.54 22.39
C ALA A 262 -9.11 -12.06 22.21
N SER A 263 -9.67 -12.83 23.13
CA SER A 263 -9.73 -14.30 23.06
C SER A 263 -10.55 -14.83 21.87
N GLY A 264 -11.11 -13.95 21.05
CA GLY A 264 -11.95 -14.22 19.88
C GLY A 264 -11.30 -13.91 18.52
N ASP A 265 -10.08 -13.39 18.46
CA ASP A 265 -9.31 -13.16 17.22
C ASP A 265 -8.73 -14.48 16.63
N ARG A 266 -9.33 -15.62 16.99
CA ARG A 266 -9.04 -16.89 16.32
C ARG A 266 -9.82 -16.96 15.02
N PRO A 267 -9.18 -17.48 13.93
CA PRO A 267 -9.79 -17.61 12.60
C PRO A 267 -11.07 -18.43 12.61
#